data_ab4ce1167f21bc9c59c48306e4c5f9fa
#
_entry.id   ab4ce1167f21bc9c59c48306e4c5f9fa
#
_cell.length_a   1.000
_cell.length_b   1.000
_cell.length_c   1.000
_cell.angle_alpha   90.00
_cell.angle_beta   90.00
_cell.angle_gamma   90.00
#
_symmetry.space_group_name_H-M   'P 1'
#
loop_
_entity.id
_entity.type
_entity.pdbx_description
1 polymer ?
#
loop_
_entity_poly.entity_id
_entity_poly.type
_entity_poly.pdbx_seq_one_letter_code
_entity_poly.pdbx_strand_id
1 'polypeptide(L)'
;MDKVIRCGICGLGRIGWGFHLPAIKATEGLEAAAVADPLQERADEALSVYGVPHRFTDWRQMADSGTIDLAVIASPTVFHREQCEYFLSRGIDVFCDKPMALTLEDAEAMADAAKKYGRKLMIYQPHRLIGLTLKAQEILRSGKLGKIWQIKRTISSFVRRNDWQSFSAQGGGMLNNYGAHFLDQLLYLGGDRKAVKVRCETERILSGGDAEDVVSVAMRGNSGIFYKLEINMASALPFPDMELFGDRGSAFFQNGQWHLKYCSEMTELVMHEGYAAPDRRYPPRENNFTEETLENPEVSSYEWYKHCRDFYRGIEAPLVPLEDTLEVMRLLKECRKSSEDFWN
;
A
#
# COMPACT_ATOMS: atom_id res chain seq x y z
N MET A 1 -21.99 8.67 -25.48
CA MET A 1 -21.02 9.32 -24.56
C MET A 1 -21.02 8.53 -23.26
N ASP A 2 -19.87 8.13 -22.80
CA ASP A 2 -19.77 7.40 -21.53
C ASP A 2 -20.22 8.31 -20.39
N LYS A 3 -20.96 7.74 -19.45
CA LYS A 3 -21.47 8.48 -18.29
C LYS A 3 -20.30 9.05 -17.47
N VAL A 4 -20.29 10.37 -17.23
CA VAL A 4 -19.37 11.00 -16.29
C VAL A 4 -19.73 10.55 -14.86
N ILE A 5 -18.73 10.16 -14.07
CA ILE A 5 -18.91 9.79 -12.67
C ILE A 5 -18.74 11.05 -11.81
N ARG A 6 -19.80 11.41 -11.10
CA ARG A 6 -19.79 12.54 -10.17
C ARG A 6 -19.20 12.10 -8.84
N CYS A 7 -18.01 12.62 -8.51
CA CYS A 7 -17.27 12.29 -7.30
C CYS A 7 -17.55 13.29 -6.19
N GLY A 8 -17.79 12.80 -4.97
CA GLY A 8 -17.85 13.58 -3.74
C GLY A 8 -16.68 13.23 -2.83
N ILE A 9 -15.91 14.22 -2.36
CA ILE A 9 -14.73 14.00 -1.52
C ILE A 9 -15.07 14.29 -0.06
N CYS A 10 -14.87 13.32 0.84
CA CYS A 10 -14.98 13.46 2.30
C CYS A 10 -13.61 13.70 2.91
N GLY A 11 -13.42 14.88 3.49
CA GLY A 11 -12.17 15.29 4.10
C GLY A 11 -11.20 15.97 3.12
N LEU A 12 -10.98 17.26 3.33
CA LEU A 12 -10.05 18.09 2.55
C LEU A 12 -8.73 18.30 3.31
N GLY A 13 -8.25 17.24 3.96
CA GLY A 13 -6.92 17.19 4.53
C GLY A 13 -5.83 17.03 3.46
N ARG A 14 -4.60 16.67 3.87
CA ARG A 14 -3.44 16.53 2.97
C ARG A 14 -3.73 15.69 1.73
N ILE A 15 -4.39 14.55 1.89
CA ILE A 15 -4.62 13.61 0.77
C ILE A 15 -5.86 14.02 -0.04
N GLY A 16 -6.96 14.35 0.62
CA GLY A 16 -8.18 14.80 -0.08
C GLY A 16 -7.94 16.04 -0.93
N TRP A 17 -7.27 17.04 -0.35
CA TRP A 17 -6.93 18.28 -1.04
C TRP A 17 -5.78 18.15 -2.04
N GLY A 18 -4.65 17.58 -1.59
CA GLY A 18 -3.41 17.60 -2.35
C GLY A 18 -3.28 16.49 -3.39
N PHE A 19 -4.11 15.45 -3.31
CA PHE A 19 -4.04 14.34 -4.23
C PHE A 19 -5.41 13.99 -4.87
N HIS A 20 -6.42 13.62 -4.09
CA HIS A 20 -7.68 13.11 -4.65
C HIS A 20 -8.39 14.15 -5.50
N LEU A 21 -8.55 15.37 -5.03
CA LEU A 21 -9.24 16.42 -5.75
C LEU A 21 -8.56 16.81 -7.07
N PRO A 22 -7.23 17.08 -7.12
CA PRO A 22 -6.53 17.31 -8.38
C PRO A 22 -6.58 16.11 -9.32
N ALA A 23 -6.47 14.89 -8.83
CA ALA A 23 -6.49 13.68 -9.63
C ALA A 23 -7.86 13.45 -10.32
N ILE A 24 -8.94 13.66 -9.59
CA ILE A 24 -10.30 13.62 -10.17
C ILE A 24 -10.44 14.68 -11.28
N LYS A 25 -10.01 15.91 -11.02
CA LYS A 25 -10.07 17.00 -12.01
C LYS A 25 -9.23 16.73 -13.26
N ALA A 26 -8.11 16.02 -13.11
CA ALA A 26 -7.22 15.67 -14.22
C ALA A 26 -7.64 14.43 -15.01
N THR A 27 -8.63 13.68 -14.52
CA THR A 27 -9.06 12.41 -15.14
C THR A 27 -10.32 12.59 -15.95
N GLU A 28 -10.23 12.44 -17.27
CA GLU A 28 -11.38 12.49 -18.17
C GLU A 28 -12.44 11.47 -17.75
N GLY A 29 -13.71 11.90 -17.73
CA GLY A 29 -14.85 11.06 -17.33
C GLY A 29 -15.10 10.98 -15.83
N LEU A 30 -14.35 11.73 -15.02
CA LEU A 30 -14.64 12.02 -13.63
C LEU A 30 -14.94 13.51 -13.45
N GLU A 31 -15.78 13.83 -12.49
CA GLU A 31 -16.14 15.19 -12.10
C GLU A 31 -16.04 15.35 -10.58
N ALA A 32 -15.34 16.37 -10.11
CA ALA A 32 -15.39 16.77 -8.71
C ALA A 32 -16.69 17.54 -8.46
N ALA A 33 -17.77 16.83 -8.18
CA ALA A 33 -19.12 17.39 -8.08
C ALA A 33 -19.40 17.96 -6.68
N ALA A 34 -18.85 17.36 -5.62
CA ALA A 34 -19.10 17.77 -4.26
C ALA A 34 -17.88 17.56 -3.34
N VAL A 35 -17.84 18.35 -2.26
CA VAL A 35 -16.89 18.14 -1.15
C VAL A 35 -17.61 18.25 0.19
N ALA A 36 -17.09 17.53 1.19
CA ALA A 36 -17.52 17.65 2.58
C ALA A 36 -16.30 17.73 3.51
N ASP A 37 -16.21 18.81 4.30
CA ASP A 37 -15.19 18.97 5.37
C ASP A 37 -15.86 19.76 6.52
N PRO A 38 -15.65 19.37 7.80
CA PRO A 38 -16.24 20.09 8.93
C PRO A 38 -15.81 21.56 9.01
N LEU A 39 -14.68 21.92 8.39
CA LEU A 39 -14.25 23.31 8.26
C LEU A 39 -14.79 23.93 6.98
N GLN A 40 -15.78 24.82 7.15
CA GLN A 40 -16.44 25.50 6.02
C GLN A 40 -15.45 26.21 5.10
N GLU A 41 -14.39 26.80 5.62
CA GLU A 41 -13.34 27.48 4.88
C GLU A 41 -12.65 26.57 3.85
N ARG A 42 -12.41 25.29 4.20
CA ARG A 42 -11.82 24.31 3.26
C ARG A 42 -12.78 23.95 2.12
N ALA A 43 -14.05 23.82 2.45
CA ALA A 43 -15.07 23.56 1.43
C ALA A 43 -15.22 24.77 0.49
N ASP A 44 -15.16 26.00 1.00
CA ASP A 44 -15.20 27.22 0.19
C ASP A 44 -13.95 27.40 -0.66
N GLU A 45 -12.79 27.02 -0.17
CA GLU A 45 -11.54 26.97 -0.93
C GLU A 45 -11.65 26.01 -2.12
N ALA A 46 -12.31 24.85 -1.97
CA ALA A 46 -12.53 23.91 -3.07
C ALA A 46 -13.39 24.50 -4.20
N LEU A 47 -14.35 25.39 -3.90
CA LEU A 47 -15.05 26.14 -4.92
C LEU A 47 -14.12 27.14 -5.62
N SER A 48 -13.39 27.94 -4.84
CA SER A 48 -12.59 29.04 -5.41
C SER A 48 -11.40 28.55 -6.24
N VAL A 49 -10.75 27.45 -5.84
CA VAL A 49 -9.57 26.92 -6.51
C VAL A 49 -9.91 25.90 -7.60
N TYR A 50 -10.85 25.02 -7.33
CA TYR A 50 -11.17 23.90 -8.23
C TYR A 50 -12.54 23.98 -8.89
N GLY A 51 -13.39 24.97 -8.51
CA GLY A 51 -14.71 25.14 -9.08
C GLY A 51 -15.71 24.05 -8.66
N VAL A 52 -15.52 23.43 -7.48
CA VAL A 52 -16.43 22.38 -6.98
C VAL A 52 -17.76 23.03 -6.55
N PRO A 53 -18.90 22.70 -7.21
CA PRO A 53 -20.13 23.46 -7.03
C PRO A 53 -20.84 23.17 -5.70
N HIS A 54 -20.84 21.91 -5.25
CA HIS A 54 -21.57 21.51 -4.04
C HIS A 54 -20.63 21.35 -2.85
N ARG A 55 -20.99 22.01 -1.73
CA ARG A 55 -20.16 22.08 -0.53
C ARG A 55 -20.98 21.77 0.70
N PHE A 56 -20.45 20.96 1.58
CA PHE A 56 -21.11 20.49 2.79
C PHE A 56 -20.15 20.53 3.97
N THR A 57 -20.66 20.84 5.14
CA THR A 57 -19.92 20.68 6.40
C THR A 57 -20.18 19.32 7.05
N ASP A 58 -21.25 18.66 6.64
CA ASP A 58 -21.62 17.30 7.04
C ASP A 58 -21.66 16.39 5.80
N TRP A 59 -20.84 15.36 5.78
CA TRP A 59 -20.78 14.36 4.71
C TRP A 59 -22.10 13.58 4.52
N ARG A 60 -22.96 13.51 5.55
CA ARG A 60 -24.29 12.89 5.43
C ARG A 60 -25.21 13.72 4.52
N GLN A 61 -25.13 15.04 4.63
CA GLN A 61 -25.86 15.92 3.75
C GLN A 61 -25.38 15.74 2.29
N MET A 62 -24.08 15.55 2.07
CA MET A 62 -23.54 15.25 0.74
C MET A 62 -24.07 13.90 0.22
N ALA A 63 -24.13 12.87 1.06
CA ALA A 63 -24.66 11.56 0.70
C ALA A 63 -26.16 11.63 0.29
N ASP A 64 -26.95 12.42 1.03
CA ASP A 64 -28.40 12.54 0.80
C ASP A 64 -28.78 13.54 -0.31
N SER A 65 -27.80 14.31 -0.83
CA SER A 65 -28.05 15.39 -1.81
C SER A 65 -28.37 14.92 -3.23
N GLY A 66 -28.06 13.66 -3.58
CA GLY A 66 -28.18 13.16 -4.96
C GLY A 66 -27.18 13.76 -5.96
N THR A 67 -26.16 14.49 -5.49
CA THR A 67 -25.19 15.18 -6.34
C THR A 67 -24.01 14.27 -6.76
N ILE A 68 -23.80 13.11 -6.12
CA ILE A 68 -22.65 12.24 -6.34
C ILE A 68 -23.05 10.80 -6.70
N ASP A 69 -22.21 10.14 -7.49
CA ASP A 69 -22.30 8.72 -7.84
C ASP A 69 -21.23 7.90 -7.11
N LEU A 70 -20.10 8.53 -6.74
CA LEU A 70 -18.94 7.93 -6.08
C LEU A 70 -18.48 8.81 -4.92
N ALA A 71 -18.39 8.24 -3.74
CA ALA A 71 -17.79 8.89 -2.57
C ALA A 71 -16.30 8.52 -2.46
N VAL A 72 -15.43 9.52 -2.38
CA VAL A 72 -14.00 9.39 -2.09
C VAL A 72 -13.78 9.73 -0.63
N ILE A 73 -13.50 8.73 0.20
CA ILE A 73 -13.31 8.89 1.64
C ILE A 73 -11.83 9.13 1.91
N ALA A 74 -11.47 10.35 2.30
CA ALA A 74 -10.13 10.83 2.65
C ALA A 74 -10.08 11.47 4.05
N SER A 75 -11.06 11.17 4.86
CA SER A 75 -11.16 11.56 6.27
C SER A 75 -10.21 10.73 7.15
N PRO A 76 -10.04 11.04 8.45
CA PRO A 76 -9.33 10.17 9.38
C PRO A 76 -9.96 8.78 9.46
N THR A 77 -9.11 7.73 9.59
CA THR A 77 -9.50 6.32 9.52
C THR A 77 -10.64 5.93 10.47
N VAL A 78 -10.73 6.61 11.60
CA VAL A 78 -11.79 6.36 12.60
C VAL A 78 -13.22 6.55 12.02
N PHE A 79 -13.36 7.32 10.95
CA PHE A 79 -14.64 7.59 10.29
C PHE A 79 -14.92 6.70 9.08
N HIS A 80 -13.94 5.95 8.59
CA HIS A 80 -14.04 5.21 7.31
C HIS A 80 -15.22 4.23 7.32
N ARG A 81 -15.38 3.43 8.37
CA ARG A 81 -16.46 2.45 8.46
C ARG A 81 -17.84 3.12 8.39
N GLU A 82 -18.10 4.09 9.27
CA GLU A 82 -19.39 4.75 9.33
C GLU A 82 -19.74 5.44 8.01
N GLN A 83 -18.78 6.17 7.43
CA GLN A 83 -18.96 6.85 6.15
C GLN A 83 -19.21 5.85 5.01
N CYS A 84 -18.39 4.79 4.94
CA CYS A 84 -18.52 3.77 3.91
C CYS A 84 -19.89 3.09 3.96
N GLU A 85 -20.30 2.57 5.12
CA GLU A 85 -21.60 1.92 5.29
C GLU A 85 -22.77 2.86 4.93
N TYR A 86 -22.68 4.13 5.28
CA TYR A 86 -23.71 5.10 4.99
C TYR A 86 -23.81 5.39 3.48
N PHE A 87 -22.70 5.69 2.80
CA PHE A 87 -22.71 5.94 1.35
C PHE A 87 -23.22 4.72 0.58
N LEU A 88 -22.73 3.53 0.90
CA LEU A 88 -23.20 2.29 0.27
C LEU A 88 -24.71 2.08 0.47
N SER A 89 -25.26 2.41 1.65
CA SER A 89 -26.68 2.30 1.94
C SER A 89 -27.54 3.28 1.12
N ARG A 90 -26.95 4.40 0.65
CA ARG A 90 -27.58 5.37 -0.24
C ARG A 90 -27.43 5.04 -1.73
N GLY A 91 -26.86 3.87 -2.04
CA GLY A 91 -26.64 3.46 -3.42
C GLY A 91 -25.46 4.16 -4.10
N ILE A 92 -24.55 4.73 -3.32
CA ILE A 92 -23.34 5.42 -3.78
C ILE A 92 -22.16 4.45 -3.66
N ASP A 93 -21.38 4.31 -4.72
CA ASP A 93 -20.15 3.53 -4.70
C ASP A 93 -19.07 4.25 -3.86
N VAL A 94 -18.09 3.50 -3.34
CA VAL A 94 -17.09 4.05 -2.42
C VAL A 94 -15.66 3.75 -2.87
N PHE A 95 -14.83 4.80 -2.89
CA PHE A 95 -13.39 4.73 -2.98
C PHE A 95 -12.81 5.28 -1.68
N CYS A 96 -12.16 4.43 -0.89
CA CYS A 96 -11.71 4.79 0.46
C CYS A 96 -10.18 4.79 0.55
N ASP A 97 -9.62 5.76 1.28
CA ASP A 97 -8.19 5.82 1.58
C ASP A 97 -7.78 4.69 2.54
N LYS A 98 -6.50 4.43 2.62
CA LYS A 98 -5.89 3.43 3.51
C LYS A 98 -5.50 4.05 4.88
N PRO A 99 -5.38 3.25 5.93
CA PRO A 99 -5.86 1.88 6.04
C PRO A 99 -7.38 1.81 5.92
N MET A 100 -7.92 0.68 5.42
CA MET A 100 -9.36 0.52 5.18
C MET A 100 -10.19 0.86 6.41
N ALA A 101 -9.76 0.41 7.58
CA ALA A 101 -10.39 0.65 8.87
C ALA A 101 -9.37 0.59 10.01
N LEU A 102 -9.78 0.84 11.25
CA LEU A 102 -8.94 0.67 12.44
C LEU A 102 -8.72 -0.82 12.79
N THR A 103 -9.75 -1.64 12.59
CA THR A 103 -9.75 -3.06 12.94
C THR A 103 -10.10 -3.93 11.73
N LEU A 104 -9.75 -5.22 11.80
CA LEU A 104 -10.16 -6.18 10.79
C LEU A 104 -11.69 -6.32 10.76
N GLU A 105 -12.32 -6.35 11.90
CA GLU A 105 -13.76 -6.49 12.07
C GLU A 105 -14.53 -5.32 11.41
N ASP A 106 -14.01 -4.12 11.52
CA ASP A 106 -14.57 -2.95 10.82
C ASP A 106 -14.39 -3.04 9.31
N ALA A 107 -13.25 -3.53 8.85
CA ALA A 107 -13.00 -3.74 7.43
C ALA A 107 -13.92 -4.83 6.84
N GLU A 108 -14.12 -5.93 7.55
CA GLU A 108 -15.07 -6.98 7.18
C GLU A 108 -16.50 -6.43 7.10
N ALA A 109 -16.92 -5.60 8.07
CA ALA A 109 -18.24 -4.95 8.05
C ALA A 109 -18.42 -4.02 6.84
N MET A 110 -17.38 -3.26 6.43
CA MET A 110 -17.40 -2.45 5.21
C MET A 110 -17.55 -3.32 3.95
N ALA A 111 -16.84 -4.44 3.88
CA ALA A 111 -16.94 -5.40 2.77
C ALA A 111 -18.34 -6.02 2.67
N ASP A 112 -18.90 -6.42 3.82
CA ASP A 112 -20.25 -6.97 3.90
C ASP A 112 -21.32 -5.94 3.52
N ALA A 113 -21.13 -4.66 3.88
CA ALA A 113 -22.00 -3.57 3.47
C ALA A 113 -21.98 -3.38 1.94
N ALA A 114 -20.79 -3.41 1.31
CA ALA A 114 -20.67 -3.33 -0.14
C ALA A 114 -21.44 -4.46 -0.83
N LYS A 115 -21.30 -5.68 -0.34
CA LYS A 115 -22.04 -6.85 -0.84
C LYS A 115 -23.55 -6.72 -0.59
N LYS A 116 -23.96 -6.34 0.61
CA LYS A 116 -25.36 -6.18 1.02
C LYS A 116 -26.11 -5.18 0.13
N TYR A 117 -25.50 -4.06 -0.18
CA TYR A 117 -26.13 -3.01 -0.98
C TYR A 117 -25.85 -3.13 -2.48
N GLY A 118 -25.08 -4.16 -2.91
CA GLY A 118 -24.73 -4.35 -4.33
C GLY A 118 -23.94 -3.17 -4.90
N ARG A 119 -23.09 -2.55 -4.10
CA ARG A 119 -22.26 -1.40 -4.45
C ARG A 119 -20.80 -1.76 -4.52
N LYS A 120 -20.03 -0.95 -5.26
CA LYS A 120 -18.60 -1.14 -5.41
C LYS A 120 -17.84 -0.45 -4.29
N LEU A 121 -16.86 -1.14 -3.74
CA LEU A 121 -15.90 -0.61 -2.76
C LEU A 121 -14.49 -0.96 -3.24
N MET A 122 -13.60 0.03 -3.30
CA MET A 122 -12.17 -0.17 -3.56
C MET A 122 -11.36 0.68 -2.59
N ILE A 123 -10.21 0.14 -2.16
CA ILE A 123 -9.30 0.84 -1.25
C ILE A 123 -8.09 1.36 -2.02
N TYR A 124 -7.67 2.57 -1.70
CA TYR A 124 -6.55 3.24 -2.33
C TYR A 124 -5.21 2.64 -1.89
N GLN A 125 -4.55 1.89 -2.79
CA GLN A 125 -3.20 1.33 -2.58
C GLN A 125 -2.24 1.84 -3.66
N PRO A 126 -1.79 3.11 -3.55
CA PRO A 126 -1.00 3.76 -4.61
C PRO A 126 0.29 3.04 -4.95
N HIS A 127 0.88 2.32 -4.00
CA HIS A 127 2.16 1.65 -4.17
C HIS A 127 2.13 0.51 -5.20
N ARG A 128 0.94 0.06 -5.64
CA ARG A 128 0.85 -0.90 -6.76
C ARG A 128 1.23 -0.29 -8.11
N LEU A 129 1.09 1.03 -8.31
CA LEU A 129 1.33 1.72 -9.58
C LEU A 129 2.51 2.72 -9.55
N ILE A 130 3.35 2.70 -8.52
CA ILE A 130 4.58 3.52 -8.54
C ILE A 130 5.68 2.85 -9.38
N GLY A 131 6.57 3.67 -9.95
CA GLY A 131 7.67 3.19 -10.79
C GLY A 131 8.52 2.10 -10.15
N LEU A 132 8.76 2.19 -8.83
CA LEU A 132 9.46 1.17 -8.05
C LEU A 132 8.80 -0.22 -8.16
N THR A 133 7.48 -0.29 -7.98
CA THR A 133 6.72 -1.55 -8.06
C THR A 133 6.70 -2.10 -9.48
N LEU A 134 6.47 -1.23 -10.46
CA LEU A 134 6.41 -1.64 -11.86
C LEU A 134 7.75 -2.19 -12.35
N LYS A 135 8.86 -1.54 -11.98
CA LYS A 135 10.21 -2.04 -12.31
C LYS A 135 10.54 -3.32 -11.57
N ALA A 136 10.16 -3.44 -10.29
CA ALA A 136 10.32 -4.69 -9.53
C ALA A 136 9.59 -5.85 -10.23
N GLN A 137 8.35 -5.63 -10.69
CA GLN A 137 7.60 -6.66 -11.45
C GLN A 137 8.28 -7.03 -12.76
N GLU A 138 8.82 -6.04 -13.50
CA GLU A 138 9.58 -6.30 -14.72
C GLU A 138 10.81 -7.18 -14.43
N ILE A 139 11.58 -6.85 -13.39
CA ILE A 139 12.75 -7.64 -12.95
C ILE A 139 12.32 -9.07 -12.58
N LEU A 140 11.25 -9.22 -11.76
CA LEU A 140 10.75 -10.53 -11.35
C LEU A 140 10.29 -11.38 -12.55
N ARG A 141 9.56 -10.77 -13.51
CA ARG A 141 9.08 -11.44 -14.73
C ARG A 141 10.19 -11.79 -15.71
N SER A 142 11.31 -11.08 -15.69
CA SER A 142 12.45 -11.36 -16.59
C SER A 142 13.09 -12.72 -16.36
N GLY A 143 12.88 -13.33 -15.17
CA GLY A 143 13.49 -14.59 -14.77
C GLY A 143 15.00 -14.54 -14.53
N LYS A 144 15.66 -13.37 -14.68
CA LYS A 144 17.09 -13.19 -14.50
C LYS A 144 17.58 -13.64 -13.13
N LEU A 145 16.77 -13.38 -12.09
CA LEU A 145 17.10 -13.74 -10.70
C LEU A 145 16.83 -15.21 -10.37
N GLY A 146 16.23 -15.98 -11.30
CA GLY A 146 15.82 -17.35 -11.05
C GLY A 146 14.57 -17.45 -10.17
N LYS A 147 14.49 -18.51 -9.34
CA LYS A 147 13.37 -18.71 -8.41
C LYS A 147 13.51 -17.76 -7.21
N ILE A 148 12.56 -16.86 -7.07
CA ILE A 148 12.54 -15.89 -5.97
C ILE A 148 12.24 -16.60 -4.65
N TRP A 149 13.05 -16.37 -3.64
CA TRP A 149 12.89 -16.92 -2.31
C TRP A 149 12.71 -15.85 -1.22
N GLN A 150 13.10 -14.58 -1.49
CA GLN A 150 12.88 -13.46 -0.56
C GLN A 150 12.61 -12.15 -1.31
N ILE A 151 11.68 -11.37 -0.78
CA ILE A 151 11.44 -9.96 -1.14
C ILE A 151 11.47 -9.15 0.15
N LYS A 152 12.24 -8.06 0.15
CA LYS A 152 12.33 -7.16 1.30
C LYS A 152 11.98 -5.74 0.89
N ARG A 153 11.20 -5.07 1.73
CA ARG A 153 10.84 -3.66 1.62
C ARG A 153 11.33 -2.90 2.85
N THR A 154 12.06 -1.81 2.63
CA THR A 154 12.57 -0.99 3.73
C THR A 154 12.19 0.47 3.48
N ILE A 155 11.81 1.17 4.53
CA ILE A 155 11.83 2.62 4.57
C ILE A 155 12.59 3.06 5.80
N SER A 156 13.57 3.96 5.60
CA SER A 156 14.37 4.53 6.66
C SER A 156 14.37 6.05 6.55
N SER A 157 14.18 6.72 7.67
CA SER A 157 14.17 8.17 7.77
C SER A 157 14.45 8.60 9.21
N PHE A 158 14.82 9.84 9.41
CA PHE A 158 14.94 10.41 10.75
C PHE A 158 13.87 11.49 10.94
N VAL A 159 12.66 11.07 11.33
CA VAL A 159 11.48 11.95 11.39
C VAL A 159 10.77 11.83 12.72
N ARG A 160 10.61 12.96 13.40
CA ARG A 160 9.77 13.09 14.60
C ARG A 160 8.39 13.62 14.21
N ARG A 161 7.36 12.84 14.51
CA ARG A 161 5.97 13.26 14.27
C ARG A 161 5.37 13.92 15.50
N ASN A 162 4.54 14.94 15.25
CA ASN A 162 3.81 15.68 16.29
C ASN A 162 2.31 15.86 15.95
N ASP A 163 1.83 15.10 14.96
CA ASP A 163 0.43 15.12 14.52
C ASP A 163 -0.35 13.90 15.06
N TRP A 164 -1.60 13.75 14.62
CA TRP A 164 -2.49 12.66 15.05
C TRP A 164 -1.89 11.26 14.81
N GLN A 165 -0.97 11.11 13.84
CA GLN A 165 -0.31 9.84 13.56
C GLN A 165 0.68 9.40 14.64
N SER A 166 0.95 10.24 15.62
CA SER A 166 1.72 9.88 16.82
C SER A 166 0.89 9.18 17.90
N PHE A 167 -0.44 9.08 17.71
CA PHE A 167 -1.37 8.55 18.72
C PHE A 167 -2.10 7.29 18.22
N SER A 168 -1.90 6.17 18.91
CA SER A 168 -2.48 4.86 18.58
C SER A 168 -4.01 4.88 18.60
N ALA A 169 -4.63 5.57 19.56
CA ALA A 169 -6.09 5.71 19.66
C ALA A 169 -6.72 6.41 18.45
N GLN A 170 -5.96 7.16 17.67
CA GLN A 170 -6.42 7.80 16.43
C GLN A 170 -6.09 6.99 15.16
N GLY A 171 -5.57 5.77 15.33
CA GLY A 171 -5.10 4.94 14.22
C GLY A 171 -3.71 5.34 13.70
N GLY A 172 -2.93 6.05 14.53
CA GLY A 172 -1.54 6.38 14.26
C GLY A 172 -0.62 5.16 14.28
N GLY A 173 0.68 5.42 14.16
CA GLY A 173 1.74 4.42 14.08
C GLY A 173 2.18 4.08 12.66
N MET A 174 3.42 3.67 12.56
CA MET A 174 4.03 3.37 11.27
C MET A 174 3.55 2.05 10.69
N LEU A 175 3.10 1.11 11.51
CA LEU A 175 2.43 -0.11 11.05
C LEU A 175 1.13 0.22 10.28
N ASN A 176 0.31 1.14 10.79
CA ASN A 176 -0.89 1.60 10.09
C ASN A 176 -0.58 2.47 8.87
N ASN A 177 0.43 3.34 8.98
CA ASN A 177 0.75 4.29 7.92
C ASN A 177 1.47 3.61 6.75
N TYR A 178 2.71 3.13 6.97
CA TYR A 178 3.50 2.49 5.91
C TYR A 178 3.25 0.99 5.83
N GLY A 179 2.98 0.31 6.95
CA GLY A 179 2.73 -1.13 6.96
C GLY A 179 1.54 -1.51 6.08
N ALA A 180 0.44 -0.76 6.12
CA ALA A 180 -0.72 -0.98 5.26
C ALA A 180 -0.39 -0.93 3.75
N HIS A 181 0.57 -0.09 3.33
CA HIS A 181 1.04 -0.03 1.95
C HIS A 181 2.00 -1.16 1.60
N PHE A 182 2.98 -1.38 2.47
CA PHE A 182 4.12 -2.24 2.12
C PHE A 182 3.82 -3.73 2.29
N LEU A 183 2.91 -4.09 3.19
CA LEU A 183 2.41 -5.46 3.26
C LEU A 183 1.64 -5.83 1.98
N ASP A 184 0.79 -4.92 1.49
CA ASP A 184 0.12 -5.06 0.20
C ASP A 184 1.13 -5.19 -0.95
N GLN A 185 2.09 -4.28 -1.02
CA GLN A 185 3.12 -4.25 -2.07
C GLN A 185 3.95 -5.54 -2.10
N LEU A 186 4.35 -6.05 -0.95
CA LEU A 186 5.14 -7.29 -0.84
C LEU A 186 4.36 -8.50 -1.35
N LEU A 187 3.11 -8.68 -0.91
CA LEU A 187 2.26 -9.78 -1.38
C LEU A 187 1.97 -9.66 -2.88
N TYR A 188 1.64 -8.45 -3.34
CA TYR A 188 1.39 -8.16 -4.74
C TYR A 188 2.58 -8.50 -5.64
N LEU A 189 3.80 -8.14 -5.24
CA LEU A 189 5.04 -8.45 -5.96
C LEU A 189 5.33 -9.95 -6.01
N GLY A 190 5.12 -10.65 -4.90
CA GLY A 190 5.35 -12.09 -4.84
C GLY A 190 4.24 -12.94 -5.44
N GLY A 191 3.12 -12.33 -5.83
CA GLY A 191 1.95 -13.05 -6.35
C GLY A 191 1.19 -13.86 -5.28
N ASP A 192 1.41 -13.58 -4.00
CA ASP A 192 0.75 -14.25 -2.89
C ASP A 192 -0.51 -13.48 -2.46
N ARG A 193 -1.60 -14.23 -2.27
CA ARG A 193 -2.85 -13.66 -1.71
C ARG A 193 -2.92 -13.76 -0.19
N LYS A 194 -2.05 -14.55 0.43
CA LYS A 194 -2.02 -14.76 1.88
C LYS A 194 -0.61 -14.95 2.38
N ALA A 195 -0.35 -14.45 3.58
CA ALA A 195 0.86 -14.76 4.32
C ALA A 195 0.55 -15.57 5.58
N VAL A 196 1.49 -16.40 5.96
CA VAL A 196 1.47 -17.24 7.15
C VAL A 196 2.74 -17.02 7.97
N LYS A 197 2.76 -17.45 9.23
CA LYS A 197 3.93 -17.35 10.11
C LYS A 197 4.43 -15.90 10.27
N VAL A 198 3.51 -14.98 10.57
CA VAL A 198 3.83 -13.58 10.79
C VAL A 198 4.53 -13.41 12.13
N ARG A 199 5.67 -12.70 12.12
CA ARG A 199 6.34 -12.16 13.30
C ARG A 199 6.52 -10.68 13.10
N CYS A 200 6.28 -9.91 14.15
CA CYS A 200 6.40 -8.46 14.12
C CYS A 200 6.97 -7.99 15.45
N GLU A 201 7.85 -7.03 15.36
CA GLU A 201 8.38 -6.26 16.48
C GLU A 201 8.13 -4.79 16.19
N THR A 202 7.72 -4.04 17.21
CA THR A 202 7.46 -2.61 17.11
C THR A 202 8.12 -1.86 18.26
N GLU A 203 8.66 -0.69 17.96
CA GLU A 203 9.30 0.17 18.94
C GLU A 203 8.88 1.62 18.79
N ARG A 204 8.92 2.34 19.89
CA ARG A 204 8.72 3.78 19.95
C ARG A 204 10.02 4.46 20.37
N ILE A 205 10.70 5.07 19.42
CA ILE A 205 12.03 5.66 19.61
C ILE A 205 11.98 7.19 19.61
N LEU A 206 11.40 7.78 18.54
CA LEU A 206 11.37 9.24 18.32
C LEU A 206 9.97 9.85 18.40
N SER A 207 8.92 9.00 18.39
CA SER A 207 7.53 9.46 18.45
C SER A 207 7.24 10.27 19.70
N GLY A 208 6.59 11.42 19.55
CA GLY A 208 6.15 12.25 20.67
C GLY A 208 4.89 11.76 21.36
N GLY A 209 4.16 10.81 20.75
CA GLY A 209 2.96 10.17 21.30
C GLY A 209 3.23 8.75 21.81
N ASP A 210 2.19 7.91 21.73
CA ASP A 210 2.23 6.51 22.17
C ASP A 210 2.33 5.49 21.01
N ALA A 211 2.25 5.97 19.75
CA ALA A 211 2.33 5.11 18.57
C ALA A 211 3.78 4.80 18.17
N GLU A 212 3.99 3.60 17.63
CA GLU A 212 5.29 3.10 17.17
C GLU A 212 5.80 3.88 15.95
N ASP A 213 7.14 4.01 15.87
CA ASP A 213 7.86 4.61 14.75
C ASP A 213 8.93 3.70 14.14
N VAL A 214 9.13 2.52 14.74
CA VAL A 214 9.96 1.43 14.21
C VAL A 214 9.11 0.16 14.14
N VAL A 215 9.15 -0.53 13.01
CA VAL A 215 8.40 -1.78 12.76
C VAL A 215 9.29 -2.74 11.96
N SER A 216 9.43 -3.96 12.44
CA SER A 216 10.09 -5.06 11.74
C SER A 216 9.13 -6.22 11.59
N VAL A 217 8.86 -6.65 10.34
CA VAL A 217 7.96 -7.77 10.04
C VAL A 217 8.71 -8.82 9.24
N ALA A 218 8.52 -10.07 9.63
CA ALA A 218 8.94 -11.25 8.90
C ALA A 218 7.73 -12.17 8.68
N MET A 219 7.46 -12.57 7.45
CA MET A 219 6.33 -13.43 7.11
C MET A 219 6.65 -14.33 5.91
N ARG A 220 5.86 -15.38 5.72
CA ARG A 220 6.02 -16.29 4.59
C ARG A 220 4.72 -16.37 3.79
N GLY A 221 4.82 -16.17 2.47
CA GLY A 221 3.69 -16.35 1.56
C GLY A 221 3.36 -17.81 1.31
N ASN A 222 2.19 -18.08 0.75
CA ASN A 222 1.78 -19.44 0.36
C ASN A 222 2.67 -20.04 -0.73
N SER A 223 3.28 -19.21 -1.58
CA SER A 223 4.30 -19.62 -2.58
C SER A 223 5.60 -20.13 -1.94
N GLY A 224 5.80 -19.84 -0.65
CA GLY A 224 7.03 -20.11 0.09
C GLY A 224 8.01 -18.95 0.07
N ILE A 225 7.71 -17.83 -0.59
CA ILE A 225 8.53 -16.61 -0.56
C ILE A 225 8.58 -16.07 0.87
N PHE A 226 9.80 -15.70 1.30
CA PHE A 226 10.03 -15.04 2.59
C PHE A 226 9.97 -13.54 2.41
N TYR A 227 9.03 -12.88 3.09
CA TYR A 227 8.88 -11.43 3.04
C TYR A 227 9.46 -10.78 4.30
N LYS A 228 10.15 -9.66 4.11
CA LYS A 228 10.60 -8.79 5.18
C LYS A 228 10.12 -7.37 4.93
N LEU A 229 9.65 -6.72 5.99
CA LEU A 229 9.34 -5.31 6.02
C LEU A 229 10.09 -4.65 7.16
N GLU A 230 10.81 -3.56 6.85
CA GLU A 230 11.48 -2.72 7.83
C GLU A 230 11.00 -1.28 7.67
N ILE A 231 10.41 -0.73 8.72
CA ILE A 231 10.04 0.67 8.81
C ILE A 231 10.80 1.27 9.98
N ASN A 232 11.73 2.19 9.71
CA ASN A 232 12.58 2.78 10.76
C ASN A 232 12.62 4.30 10.59
N MET A 233 11.79 4.99 11.39
CA MET A 233 11.78 6.46 11.39
C MET A 233 12.83 7.05 12.33
N ALA A 234 13.67 6.21 12.95
CA ALA A 234 14.80 6.61 13.80
C ALA A 234 16.17 6.37 13.15
N SER A 235 16.19 6.08 11.84
CA SER A 235 17.44 5.84 11.11
C SER A 235 17.91 7.10 10.38
N ALA A 236 19.10 7.56 10.74
CA ALA A 236 19.76 8.70 10.08
C ALA A 236 20.43 8.33 8.75
N LEU A 237 20.59 7.04 8.45
CA LEU A 237 21.20 6.55 7.21
C LEU A 237 20.16 5.87 6.34
N PRO A 238 20.19 6.08 5.00
CA PRO A 238 19.32 5.38 4.07
C PRO A 238 19.79 3.94 3.87
N PHE A 239 18.85 3.02 3.77
CA PHE A 239 19.04 1.64 3.33
C PHE A 239 18.39 1.43 1.97
N PRO A 240 18.68 0.32 1.24
CA PRO A 240 17.94 0.00 0.02
C PRO A 240 16.44 -0.08 0.29
N ASP A 241 15.65 0.64 -0.54
CA ASP A 241 14.19 0.67 -0.39
C ASP A 241 13.53 -0.68 -0.67
N MET A 242 14.09 -1.43 -1.63
CA MET A 242 13.60 -2.74 -2.01
C MET A 242 14.74 -3.66 -2.38
N GLU A 243 14.64 -4.93 -1.97
CA GLU A 243 15.61 -5.97 -2.26
C GLU A 243 14.89 -7.24 -2.74
N LEU A 244 15.35 -7.82 -3.83
CA LEU A 244 14.82 -9.04 -4.45
C LEU A 244 15.91 -10.09 -4.47
N PHE A 245 15.63 -11.29 -3.94
CA PHE A 245 16.60 -12.38 -3.86
C PHE A 245 16.04 -13.62 -4.54
N GLY A 246 16.75 -14.09 -5.54
CA GLY A 246 16.50 -15.35 -6.23
C GLY A 246 17.66 -16.32 -6.07
N ASP A 247 17.51 -17.52 -6.60
CA ASP A 247 18.54 -18.58 -6.55
C ASP A 247 19.64 -18.39 -7.59
N ARG A 248 19.49 -17.44 -8.54
CA ARG A 248 20.50 -17.08 -9.54
C ARG A 248 21.05 -15.67 -9.40
N GLY A 249 20.49 -14.86 -8.52
CA GLY A 249 20.94 -13.49 -8.35
C GLY A 249 20.08 -12.68 -7.41
N SER A 250 20.43 -11.42 -7.31
CA SER A 250 19.72 -10.45 -6.49
C SER A 250 19.63 -9.10 -7.17
N ALA A 251 18.67 -8.31 -6.74
CA ALA A 251 18.52 -6.92 -7.13
C ALA A 251 18.18 -6.07 -5.91
N PHE A 252 18.63 -4.82 -5.90
CA PHE A 252 18.20 -3.85 -4.91
C PHE A 252 17.99 -2.47 -5.54
N PHE A 253 17.07 -1.71 -4.95
CA PHE A 253 16.82 -0.32 -5.32
C PHE A 253 17.36 0.62 -4.24
N GLN A 254 18.26 1.51 -4.64
CA GLN A 254 18.84 2.52 -3.77
C GLN A 254 19.26 3.75 -4.58
N ASN A 255 19.18 4.94 -4.00
CA ASN A 255 19.60 6.19 -4.61
C ASN A 255 18.98 6.43 -6.01
N GLY A 256 17.72 6.04 -6.20
CA GLY A 256 16.99 6.23 -7.45
C GLY A 256 17.24 5.18 -8.54
N GLN A 257 18.07 4.18 -8.27
CA GLN A 257 18.45 3.18 -9.27
C GLN A 257 18.32 1.75 -8.73
N TRP A 258 18.00 0.82 -9.64
CA TRP A 258 18.10 -0.61 -9.43
C TRP A 258 19.50 -1.10 -9.81
N HIS A 259 20.07 -1.91 -8.95
CA HIS A 259 21.30 -2.65 -9.20
C HIS A 259 20.99 -4.14 -9.18
N LEU A 260 21.30 -4.81 -10.29
CA LEU A 260 21.08 -6.25 -10.47
C LEU A 260 22.43 -6.93 -10.62
N LYS A 261 22.56 -8.08 -9.98
CA LYS A 261 23.69 -8.99 -10.18
C LYS A 261 23.18 -10.42 -10.22
N TYR A 262 23.37 -11.10 -11.34
CA TYR A 262 22.82 -12.42 -11.56
C TYR A 262 23.74 -13.29 -12.43
N CYS A 263 23.61 -14.61 -12.25
CA CYS A 263 24.32 -15.62 -13.02
C CYS A 263 23.36 -16.25 -14.04
N SER A 264 23.67 -16.13 -15.33
CA SER A 264 22.86 -16.72 -16.40
C SER A 264 23.02 -18.24 -16.46
N GLU A 265 24.21 -18.72 -16.14
CA GLU A 265 24.56 -20.13 -16.12
C GLU A 265 25.21 -20.49 -14.79
N MET A 266 24.62 -21.43 -14.07
CA MET A 266 25.16 -21.95 -12.82
C MET A 266 26.07 -23.14 -13.10
N THR A 267 27.21 -23.18 -12.41
CA THR A 267 28.11 -24.33 -12.47
C THR A 267 27.43 -25.54 -11.83
N GLU A 268 27.50 -26.70 -12.48
CA GLU A 268 27.03 -27.95 -11.90
C GLU A 268 27.87 -28.32 -10.67
N LEU A 269 27.16 -28.56 -9.55
CA LEU A 269 27.83 -28.91 -8.29
C LEU A 269 28.03 -30.42 -8.21
N VAL A 270 29.30 -30.83 -8.11
CA VAL A 270 29.64 -32.20 -7.75
C VAL A 270 29.57 -32.33 -6.22
N MET A 271 28.59 -33.10 -5.75
CA MET A 271 28.38 -33.31 -4.31
C MET A 271 29.31 -34.39 -3.78
N HIS A 272 29.98 -34.11 -2.61
CA HIS A 272 30.81 -35.05 -1.89
C HIS A 272 30.14 -35.38 -0.56
N GLU A 273 29.78 -36.64 -0.33
CA GLU A 273 29.09 -37.07 0.90
C GLU A 273 30.03 -37.26 2.10
N GLY A 274 31.34 -37.03 1.94
CA GLY A 274 32.31 -37.15 3.02
C GLY A 274 32.36 -35.97 3.99
N TYR A 275 32.94 -36.18 5.17
CA TYR A 275 33.04 -35.15 6.21
C TYR A 275 34.02 -34.01 5.88
N ALA A 276 34.87 -34.16 4.89
CA ALA A 276 35.82 -33.14 4.47
C ALA A 276 35.97 -33.13 2.93
N ALA A 277 36.22 -31.94 2.37
CA ALA A 277 36.59 -31.82 0.96
C ALA A 277 37.87 -32.62 0.65
N PRO A 278 37.88 -33.47 -0.39
CA PRO A 278 39.03 -34.32 -0.74
C PRO A 278 40.33 -33.53 -0.94
N ASP A 279 40.21 -32.32 -1.51
CA ASP A 279 41.33 -31.43 -1.81
C ASP A 279 41.64 -30.42 -0.70
N ARG A 280 40.90 -30.46 0.43
CA ARG A 280 41.04 -29.54 1.59
C ARG A 280 40.83 -28.07 1.22
N ARG A 281 40.11 -27.80 0.15
CA ARG A 281 39.77 -26.43 -0.35
C ARG A 281 38.34 -26.10 -0.07
N TYR A 282 38.04 -24.81 0.04
CA TYR A 282 36.66 -24.31 0.00
C TYR A 282 36.13 -24.46 -1.43
N PRO A 283 34.80 -24.68 -1.58
CA PRO A 283 34.18 -24.72 -2.90
C PRO A 283 34.49 -23.43 -3.69
N PRO A 284 34.66 -23.55 -5.01
CA PRO A 284 34.82 -22.37 -5.85
C PRO A 284 33.60 -21.47 -5.75
N ARG A 285 33.80 -20.17 -5.85
CA ARG A 285 32.70 -19.20 -5.97
C ARG A 285 32.32 -19.07 -7.43
N GLU A 286 31.00 -18.93 -7.66
CA GLU A 286 30.54 -18.53 -9.00
C GLU A 286 31.13 -17.17 -9.37
N ASN A 287 31.62 -17.04 -10.60
CA ASN A 287 32.25 -15.82 -11.09
C ASN A 287 31.61 -15.24 -12.34
N ASN A 288 30.61 -15.97 -12.91
CA ASN A 288 29.97 -15.60 -14.18
C ASN A 288 28.76 -14.69 -13.92
N PHE A 289 28.97 -13.59 -13.19
CA PHE A 289 27.90 -12.63 -12.95
C PHE A 289 27.81 -11.58 -14.03
N THR A 290 26.57 -11.29 -14.44
CA THR A 290 26.19 -10.10 -15.18
C THR A 290 25.69 -9.04 -14.21
N GLU A 291 26.10 -7.79 -14.39
CA GLU A 291 25.65 -6.65 -13.61
C GLU A 291 24.89 -5.68 -14.49
N GLU A 292 23.75 -5.19 -14.00
CA GLU A 292 22.92 -4.22 -14.71
C GLU A 292 22.48 -3.12 -13.74
N THR A 293 22.32 -1.91 -14.27
CA THR A 293 21.70 -0.79 -13.57
C THR A 293 20.48 -0.35 -14.37
N LEU A 294 19.33 -0.20 -13.70
CA LEU A 294 18.05 0.16 -14.34
C LEU A 294 17.39 1.32 -13.59
N GLU A 295 16.58 2.09 -14.29
CA GLU A 295 15.77 3.15 -13.73
C GLU A 295 14.31 2.73 -13.61
N ASN A 296 13.59 3.38 -12.69
CA ASN A 296 12.16 3.23 -12.61
C ASN A 296 11.48 3.90 -13.81
N PRO A 297 10.37 3.35 -14.33
CA PRO A 297 9.54 4.06 -15.29
C PRO A 297 8.92 5.30 -14.61
N GLU A 298 8.77 6.37 -15.36
CA GLU A 298 7.93 7.48 -14.94
C GLU A 298 6.45 7.06 -14.96
N VAL A 299 5.75 7.37 -13.90
CA VAL A 299 4.32 7.07 -13.77
C VAL A 299 3.61 8.34 -13.29
N SER A 300 2.55 8.71 -13.98
CA SER A 300 1.70 9.80 -13.51
C SER A 300 1.10 9.45 -12.14
N SER A 301 1.17 10.39 -11.20
CA SER A 301 0.54 10.25 -9.89
C SER A 301 -0.99 10.03 -9.99
N TYR A 302 -1.60 10.36 -11.15
CA TYR A 302 -3.04 10.25 -11.41
C TYR A 302 -3.44 8.98 -12.17
N GLU A 303 -2.50 8.11 -12.53
CA GLU A 303 -2.78 6.87 -13.26
C GLU A 303 -3.80 5.98 -12.53
N TRP A 304 -3.74 5.99 -11.21
CA TRP A 304 -4.72 5.32 -10.34
C TRP A 304 -6.17 5.69 -10.66
N TYR A 305 -6.43 6.96 -10.94
CA TYR A 305 -7.78 7.44 -11.18
C TYR A 305 -8.37 7.00 -12.53
N LYS A 306 -7.53 6.68 -13.51
CA LYS A 306 -7.98 6.03 -14.77
C LYS A 306 -8.52 4.63 -14.47
N HIS A 307 -7.77 3.81 -13.71
CA HIS A 307 -8.23 2.50 -13.26
C HIS A 307 -9.44 2.58 -12.33
N CYS A 308 -9.48 3.57 -11.44
CA CYS A 308 -10.62 3.86 -10.58
C CYS A 308 -11.88 4.10 -11.42
N ARG A 309 -11.82 5.01 -12.39
CA ARG A 309 -12.92 5.30 -13.33
C ARG A 309 -13.39 4.02 -14.05
N ASP A 310 -12.48 3.27 -14.62
CA ASP A 310 -12.80 2.10 -15.45
C ASP A 310 -13.39 0.97 -14.60
N PHE A 311 -12.90 0.78 -13.38
CA PHE A 311 -13.54 -0.12 -12.42
C PHE A 311 -14.98 0.30 -12.08
N TYR A 312 -15.22 1.58 -11.72
CA TYR A 312 -16.57 2.02 -11.36
C TYR A 312 -17.52 2.03 -12.55
N ARG A 313 -17.03 2.19 -13.77
CA ARG A 313 -17.81 1.98 -15.00
C ARG A 313 -18.07 0.51 -15.32
N GLY A 314 -17.40 -0.42 -14.67
CA GLY A 314 -17.51 -1.86 -14.96
C GLY A 314 -16.75 -2.31 -16.20
N ILE A 315 -15.76 -1.53 -16.64
CA ILE A 315 -14.90 -1.84 -17.78
C ILE A 315 -13.77 -2.76 -17.37
N GLU A 316 -13.19 -2.53 -16.17
CA GLU A 316 -12.06 -3.29 -15.65
C GLU A 316 -12.39 -3.92 -14.28
N ALA A 317 -11.65 -4.97 -13.93
CA ALA A 317 -11.60 -5.50 -12.57
C ALA A 317 -10.92 -4.49 -11.63
N PRO A 318 -11.18 -4.55 -10.32
CA PRO A 318 -10.50 -3.65 -9.39
C PRO A 318 -9.00 -3.90 -9.39
N LEU A 319 -8.21 -2.83 -9.44
CA LEU A 319 -6.73 -2.93 -9.32
C LEU A 319 -6.32 -3.51 -7.96
N VAL A 320 -7.11 -3.25 -6.93
CA VAL A 320 -6.99 -3.85 -5.60
C VAL A 320 -8.27 -4.62 -5.31
N PRO A 321 -8.27 -5.94 -5.49
CA PRO A 321 -9.36 -6.78 -5.02
C PRO A 321 -9.58 -6.58 -3.52
N LEU A 322 -10.84 -6.58 -3.10
CA LEU A 322 -11.18 -6.32 -1.69
C LEU A 322 -10.59 -7.38 -0.75
N GLU A 323 -10.47 -8.61 -1.24
CA GLU A 323 -9.85 -9.73 -0.51
C GLU A 323 -8.37 -9.47 -0.20
N ASP A 324 -7.63 -8.80 -1.10
CA ASP A 324 -6.23 -8.42 -0.85
C ASP A 324 -6.14 -7.40 0.29
N THR A 325 -7.07 -6.42 0.31
CA THR A 325 -7.12 -5.43 1.40
C THR A 325 -7.51 -6.06 2.73
N LEU A 326 -8.47 -6.99 2.73
CA LEU A 326 -8.84 -7.73 3.95
C LEU A 326 -7.66 -8.57 4.48
N GLU A 327 -6.85 -9.15 3.59
CA GLU A 327 -5.62 -9.84 4.00
C GLU A 327 -4.62 -8.87 4.64
N VAL A 328 -4.45 -7.67 4.09
CA VAL A 328 -3.61 -6.61 4.71
C VAL A 328 -4.13 -6.27 6.10
N MET A 329 -5.44 -6.09 6.27
CA MET A 329 -6.04 -5.82 7.60
C MET A 329 -5.82 -6.97 8.59
N ARG A 330 -5.91 -8.22 8.11
CA ARG A 330 -5.58 -9.41 8.93
C ARG A 330 -4.10 -9.39 9.34
N LEU A 331 -3.20 -9.06 8.42
CA LEU A 331 -1.77 -8.97 8.72
C LEU A 331 -1.46 -7.87 9.72
N LEU A 332 -2.09 -6.71 9.63
CA LEU A 332 -1.94 -5.63 10.61
C LEU A 332 -2.38 -6.09 12.01
N LYS A 333 -3.49 -6.85 12.11
CA LYS A 333 -3.95 -7.45 13.37
C LYS A 333 -2.95 -8.47 13.91
N GLU A 334 -2.44 -9.39 13.05
CA GLU A 334 -1.44 -10.39 13.44
C GLU A 334 -0.11 -9.74 13.86
N CYS A 335 0.31 -8.68 13.19
CA CYS A 335 1.51 -7.92 13.56
C CYS A 335 1.39 -7.34 14.97
N ARG A 336 0.26 -6.70 15.31
CA ARG A 336 0.03 -6.15 16.65
C ARG A 336 0.09 -7.25 17.71
N LYS A 337 -0.65 -8.36 17.48
CA LYS A 337 -0.65 -9.49 18.38
C LYS A 337 0.75 -10.08 18.57
N SER A 338 1.51 -10.26 17.50
CA SER A 338 2.89 -10.80 17.56
C SER A 338 3.83 -9.90 18.35
N SER A 339 3.67 -8.58 18.25
CA SER A 339 4.48 -7.62 18.99
C SER A 339 4.16 -7.63 20.49
N GLU A 340 2.88 -7.75 20.86
CA GLU A 340 2.45 -7.86 22.26
C GLU A 340 2.96 -9.15 22.91
N ASP A 341 2.90 -10.29 22.19
CA ASP A 341 3.36 -11.59 22.69
C ASP A 341 4.88 -11.66 22.89
N PHE A 342 5.66 -10.80 22.22
CA PHE A 342 7.12 -10.77 22.34
C PHE A 342 7.61 -10.14 23.65
N TRP A 343 6.87 -9.18 24.21
CA TRP A 343 7.23 -8.45 25.42
C TRP A 343 6.59 -9.00 26.70
N ASN A 344 5.68 -9.96 26.59
CA ASN A 344 5.05 -10.71 27.69
C ASN A 344 5.68 -12.11 27.84
#